data_484ace1e344b73056d7fd726ca5599e1
#
_entry.id   484ace1e344b73056d7fd726ca5599e1
#
_cell.length_a   1.000
_cell.length_b   1.000
_cell.length_c   1.000
_cell.angle_alpha   90.00
_cell.angle_beta   90.00
_cell.angle_gamma   90.00
#
_symmetry.space_group_name_H-M   'P 1'
#
loop_
_entity.id
_entity.type
_entity.pdbx_description
1 polymer ?
#
loop_
_entity_poly.entity_id
_entity_poly.type
_entity_poly.pdbx_seq_one_letter_code
_entity_poly.pdbx_strand_id
1 'polypeptide(L)'
;MLKLAKTSLLAVAIMATSIAASDILVTVNGKNITKQDAQAFVAASAPQANFMELAPAEKKMVTDRLIEKILFTELAKQEGIDKKPEFQRNMNKIKDELLVNMWMKSQMDNAIVSDSEAKAFYEKNAAKFIEKASMHARHILLATKKEAQDIIDTLKPLKGEALKAKFIALAKAKSTGPSAKEGGDLGTFTKGQMVPEFSKVAWALENGHITTMPVKTQFGYHVIYLETKSGETATPYEKVKNKIITSLKQKQFTVKITDVAKELKNKAKIVDMTLEANETKK
;
A
#
# COMPACT_ATOMS: atom_id res chain seq x y z
N MET A 1 38.73 -38.11 -52.82
CA MET A 1 38.08 -38.52 -51.52
C MET A 1 37.52 -37.27 -50.88
N LEU A 2 36.20 -37.09 -51.04
CA LEU A 2 35.48 -35.92 -50.51
C LEU A 2 35.06 -36.21 -49.09
N LYS A 3 35.55 -35.45 -48.09
CA LYS A 3 35.08 -35.55 -46.70
C LYS A 3 33.82 -34.68 -46.53
N LEU A 4 32.66 -35.34 -46.32
CA LEU A 4 31.42 -34.67 -45.90
C LEU A 4 31.60 -34.15 -44.47
N ALA A 5 31.45 -32.86 -44.31
CA ALA A 5 31.27 -32.24 -42.99
C ALA A 5 29.83 -32.45 -42.51
N LYS A 6 29.66 -33.09 -41.36
CA LYS A 6 28.38 -33.22 -40.67
C LYS A 6 28.03 -31.91 -40.03
N THR A 7 27.09 -31.16 -40.58
CA THR A 7 26.47 -30.02 -39.94
C THR A 7 25.43 -30.55 -38.94
N SER A 8 25.73 -30.39 -37.65
CA SER A 8 24.76 -30.66 -36.59
C SER A 8 23.68 -29.57 -36.59
N LEU A 9 22.47 -29.92 -37.00
CA LEU A 9 21.29 -29.08 -36.79
C LEU A 9 21.00 -29.08 -35.31
N LEU A 10 21.21 -27.94 -34.64
CA LEU A 10 20.74 -27.68 -33.28
C LEU A 10 19.24 -27.40 -33.38
N ALA A 11 18.44 -28.41 -33.11
CA ALA A 11 16.98 -28.23 -32.96
C ALA A 11 16.71 -27.41 -31.68
N VAL A 12 16.44 -26.11 -31.84
CA VAL A 12 15.85 -25.30 -30.80
C VAL A 12 14.44 -25.79 -30.63
N ALA A 13 14.20 -26.59 -29.58
CA ALA A 13 12.87 -26.96 -29.14
C ALA A 13 12.20 -25.70 -28.57
N ILE A 14 11.41 -25.02 -29.40
CA ILE A 14 10.43 -24.03 -28.94
C ILE A 14 9.43 -24.84 -28.13
N MET A 15 9.48 -24.75 -26.81
CA MET A 15 8.39 -25.22 -25.95
C MET A 15 7.18 -24.31 -26.23
N ALA A 16 6.40 -24.70 -27.23
CA ALA A 16 5.04 -24.22 -27.39
C ALA A 16 4.25 -24.79 -26.20
N THR A 17 3.95 -23.95 -25.21
CA THR A 17 2.93 -24.28 -24.22
C THR A 17 1.66 -24.58 -25.00
N SER A 18 1.25 -25.85 -25.02
CA SER A 18 0.00 -26.27 -25.68
C SER A 18 -1.15 -25.59 -24.95
N ILE A 19 -1.75 -24.58 -25.59
CA ILE A 19 -3.01 -23.99 -25.13
C ILE A 19 -4.02 -25.13 -25.24
N ALA A 20 -4.65 -25.52 -24.13
CA ALA A 20 -5.68 -26.52 -24.14
C ALA A 20 -6.83 -26.05 -25.06
N ALA A 21 -7.32 -26.92 -25.92
CA ALA A 21 -8.40 -26.58 -26.84
C ALA A 21 -9.65 -26.03 -26.14
N SER A 22 -9.84 -26.39 -24.88
CA SER A 22 -10.91 -25.88 -23.98
C SER A 22 -10.77 -24.40 -23.59
N ASP A 23 -9.59 -23.78 -23.84
CA ASP A 23 -9.35 -22.39 -23.47
C ASP A 23 -9.50 -21.43 -24.66
N ILE A 24 -9.67 -21.96 -25.87
CA ILE A 24 -9.91 -21.18 -27.07
C ILE A 24 -11.39 -20.81 -27.16
N LEU A 25 -11.69 -19.53 -27.26
CA LEU A 25 -13.03 -19.00 -27.47
C LEU A 25 -13.38 -18.92 -28.94
N VAL A 26 -12.47 -18.37 -29.75
CA VAL A 26 -12.64 -18.16 -31.19
C VAL A 26 -11.28 -18.21 -31.88
N THR A 27 -11.27 -18.66 -33.14
CA THR A 27 -10.10 -18.56 -34.03
C THR A 27 -10.40 -17.64 -35.19
N VAL A 28 -9.55 -16.64 -35.43
CA VAL A 28 -9.66 -15.66 -36.50
C VAL A 28 -8.40 -15.71 -37.35
N ASN A 29 -8.50 -16.08 -38.62
CA ASN A 29 -7.36 -16.20 -39.54
C ASN A 29 -6.18 -17.01 -38.95
N GLY A 30 -6.48 -18.11 -38.26
CA GLY A 30 -5.49 -18.96 -37.59
C GLY A 30 -4.96 -18.43 -36.26
N LYS A 31 -5.42 -17.28 -35.78
CA LYS A 31 -5.07 -16.73 -34.45
C LYS A 31 -6.16 -17.06 -33.45
N ASN A 32 -5.78 -17.63 -32.32
CA ASN A 32 -6.70 -17.97 -31.26
C ASN A 32 -6.94 -16.78 -30.33
N ILE A 33 -8.21 -16.58 -29.98
CA ILE A 33 -8.64 -15.74 -28.85
C ILE A 33 -8.97 -16.69 -27.72
N THR A 34 -8.26 -16.52 -26.59
CA THR A 34 -8.38 -17.38 -25.43
C THR A 34 -9.26 -16.76 -24.34
N LYS A 35 -9.68 -17.56 -23.37
CA LYS A 35 -10.32 -17.08 -22.13
C LYS A 35 -9.44 -16.07 -21.39
N GLN A 36 -8.11 -16.28 -21.43
CA GLN A 36 -7.15 -15.37 -20.82
C GLN A 36 -7.12 -14.02 -21.52
N ASP A 37 -7.20 -13.98 -22.85
CA ASP A 37 -7.27 -12.73 -23.60
C ASP A 37 -8.55 -11.95 -23.27
N ALA A 38 -9.68 -12.65 -23.19
CA ALA A 38 -10.95 -12.07 -22.81
C ALA A 38 -10.94 -11.54 -21.36
N GLN A 39 -10.36 -12.30 -20.43
CA GLN A 39 -10.18 -11.86 -19.05
C GLN A 39 -9.28 -10.62 -18.96
N ALA A 40 -8.16 -10.60 -19.69
CA ALA A 40 -7.25 -9.44 -19.73
C ALA A 40 -7.94 -8.19 -20.31
N PHE A 41 -8.78 -8.36 -21.33
CA PHE A 41 -9.56 -7.27 -21.90
C PHE A 41 -10.56 -6.68 -20.91
N VAL A 42 -11.30 -7.54 -20.19
CA VAL A 42 -12.25 -7.11 -19.16
C VAL A 42 -11.53 -6.42 -17.99
N ALA A 43 -10.44 -7.00 -17.52
CA ALA A 43 -9.66 -6.47 -16.39
C ALA A 43 -9.06 -5.09 -16.67
N ALA A 44 -8.81 -4.73 -17.93
CA ALA A 44 -8.31 -3.41 -18.31
C ALA A 44 -9.29 -2.26 -17.99
N SER A 45 -10.60 -2.53 -18.03
CA SER A 45 -11.65 -1.54 -17.72
C SER A 45 -12.37 -1.80 -16.40
N ALA A 46 -12.42 -3.05 -15.94
CA ALA A 46 -13.08 -3.49 -14.73
C ALA A 46 -12.22 -4.54 -14.01
N PRO A 47 -11.21 -4.14 -13.21
CA PRO A 47 -10.20 -5.05 -12.64
C PRO A 47 -10.75 -6.17 -11.76
N GLN A 48 -11.95 -5.99 -11.19
CA GLN A 48 -12.61 -6.99 -10.33
C GLN A 48 -13.59 -7.90 -11.09
N ALA A 49 -13.86 -7.61 -12.37
CA ALA A 49 -14.81 -8.40 -13.16
C ALA A 49 -14.16 -9.69 -13.69
N ASN A 50 -14.94 -10.76 -13.67
CA ASN A 50 -14.55 -12.06 -14.21
C ASN A 50 -15.28 -12.31 -15.53
N PHE A 51 -14.54 -12.45 -16.63
CA PHE A 51 -15.12 -12.73 -17.94
C PHE A 51 -16.06 -13.94 -17.92
N MET A 52 -15.71 -14.98 -17.19
CA MET A 52 -16.52 -16.22 -17.14
C MET A 52 -17.88 -16.02 -16.47
N GLU A 53 -18.03 -14.99 -15.65
CA GLU A 53 -19.26 -14.66 -14.91
C GLU A 53 -20.14 -13.63 -15.62
N LEU A 54 -19.66 -13.03 -16.72
CA LEU A 54 -20.43 -12.07 -17.52
C LEU A 54 -21.65 -12.73 -18.17
N ALA A 55 -22.69 -11.92 -18.41
CA ALA A 55 -23.86 -12.36 -19.18
C ALA A 55 -23.47 -12.77 -20.62
N PRO A 56 -24.22 -13.67 -21.28
CA PRO A 56 -23.89 -14.12 -22.63
C PRO A 56 -23.71 -12.99 -23.65
N ALA A 57 -24.54 -11.93 -23.57
CA ALA A 57 -24.44 -10.76 -24.44
C ALA A 57 -23.14 -9.98 -24.23
N GLU A 58 -22.70 -9.84 -22.97
CA GLU A 58 -21.44 -9.17 -22.62
C GLU A 58 -20.23 -9.98 -23.06
N LYS A 59 -20.25 -11.31 -22.86
CA LYS A 59 -19.23 -12.22 -23.40
C LYS A 59 -19.09 -12.09 -24.91
N LYS A 60 -20.22 -12.03 -25.61
CA LYS A 60 -20.23 -11.84 -27.06
C LYS A 60 -19.60 -10.50 -27.45
N MET A 61 -19.97 -9.41 -26.79
CA MET A 61 -19.40 -8.07 -27.03
C MET A 61 -17.89 -8.04 -26.82
N VAL A 62 -17.38 -8.65 -25.74
CA VAL A 62 -15.94 -8.77 -25.48
C VAL A 62 -15.25 -9.54 -26.58
N THR A 63 -15.82 -10.68 -26.97
CA THR A 63 -15.28 -11.54 -28.04
C THR A 63 -15.26 -10.81 -29.39
N ASP A 64 -16.34 -10.09 -29.75
CA ASP A 64 -16.42 -9.32 -30.98
C ASP A 64 -15.34 -8.23 -31.02
N ARG A 65 -15.08 -7.54 -29.90
CA ARG A 65 -14.00 -6.52 -29.78
C ARG A 65 -12.61 -7.12 -29.97
N LEU A 66 -12.38 -8.31 -29.45
CA LEU A 66 -11.10 -9.01 -29.64
C LEU A 66 -10.93 -9.48 -31.08
N ILE A 67 -11.99 -9.91 -31.75
CA ILE A 67 -12.00 -10.23 -33.19
C ILE A 67 -11.65 -8.98 -34.00
N GLU A 68 -12.35 -7.85 -33.78
CA GLU A 68 -12.09 -6.58 -34.43
C GLU A 68 -10.62 -6.14 -34.25
N LYS A 69 -10.08 -6.27 -33.04
CA LYS A 69 -8.67 -5.98 -32.75
C LYS A 69 -7.71 -6.78 -33.60
N ILE A 70 -7.95 -8.08 -33.79
CA ILE A 70 -7.13 -8.94 -34.66
C ILE A 70 -7.22 -8.44 -36.11
N LEU A 71 -8.43 -8.21 -36.61
CA LEU A 71 -8.65 -7.80 -38.00
C LEU A 71 -8.04 -6.43 -38.30
N PHE A 72 -8.20 -5.45 -37.41
CA PHE A 72 -7.57 -4.13 -37.57
C PHE A 72 -6.05 -4.18 -37.47
N THR A 73 -5.51 -5.07 -36.62
CA THR A 73 -4.06 -5.27 -36.54
C THR A 73 -3.50 -5.83 -37.87
N GLU A 74 -4.23 -6.74 -38.49
CA GLU A 74 -3.84 -7.33 -39.78
C GLU A 74 -3.92 -6.30 -40.91
N LEU A 75 -4.99 -5.50 -40.94
CA LEU A 75 -5.14 -4.41 -41.89
C LEU A 75 -4.01 -3.39 -41.75
N ALA A 76 -3.71 -2.95 -40.52
CA ALA A 76 -2.62 -2.02 -40.27
C ALA A 76 -1.26 -2.55 -40.75
N LYS A 77 -1.00 -3.87 -40.61
CA LYS A 77 0.20 -4.51 -41.16
C LYS A 77 0.20 -4.56 -42.68
N GLN A 78 -0.94 -4.86 -43.31
CA GLN A 78 -1.08 -4.82 -44.76
C GLN A 78 -0.81 -3.42 -45.31
N GLU A 79 -1.24 -2.37 -44.61
CA GLU A 79 -0.96 -0.97 -44.94
C GLU A 79 0.48 -0.53 -44.58
N GLY A 80 1.30 -1.41 -44.01
CA GLY A 80 2.70 -1.16 -43.66
C GLY A 80 2.91 -0.21 -42.50
N ILE A 81 1.90 -0.04 -41.63
CA ILE A 81 2.01 0.83 -40.44
C ILE A 81 3.14 0.37 -39.53
N ASP A 82 3.33 -0.95 -39.37
CA ASP A 82 4.38 -1.57 -38.59
C ASP A 82 5.80 -1.29 -39.11
N LYS A 83 5.94 -0.91 -40.40
CA LYS A 83 7.22 -0.58 -41.07
C LYS A 83 7.51 0.93 -41.01
N LYS A 84 6.57 1.77 -40.60
CA LYS A 84 6.77 3.22 -40.54
C LYS A 84 7.87 3.58 -39.53
N PRO A 85 8.78 4.54 -39.85
CA PRO A 85 9.83 4.95 -38.92
C PRO A 85 9.37 5.37 -37.53
N GLU A 86 8.20 5.98 -37.46
CA GLU A 86 7.57 6.38 -36.19
C GLU A 86 7.20 5.16 -35.33
N PHE A 87 6.55 4.16 -35.95
CA PHE A 87 6.21 2.92 -35.26
C PHE A 87 7.47 2.22 -34.72
N GLN A 88 8.52 2.11 -35.58
CA GLN A 88 9.78 1.49 -35.20
C GLN A 88 10.47 2.24 -34.06
N ARG A 89 10.47 3.59 -34.07
CA ARG A 89 11.01 4.38 -32.96
C ARG A 89 10.25 4.12 -31.66
N ASN A 90 8.94 4.09 -31.72
CA ASN A 90 8.08 3.86 -30.53
C ASN A 90 8.28 2.42 -30.00
N MET A 91 8.34 1.43 -30.89
CA MET A 91 8.62 0.04 -30.49
C MET A 91 9.99 -0.11 -29.83
N ASN A 92 11.03 0.55 -30.35
CA ASN A 92 12.35 0.51 -29.72
C ASN A 92 12.32 1.13 -28.31
N LYS A 93 11.64 2.27 -28.11
CA LYS A 93 11.48 2.86 -26.78
C LYS A 93 10.77 1.92 -25.81
N ILE A 94 9.66 1.32 -26.22
CA ILE A 94 8.90 0.35 -25.41
C ILE A 94 9.78 -0.86 -25.07
N LYS A 95 10.55 -1.38 -26.05
CA LYS A 95 11.48 -2.48 -25.84
C LYS A 95 12.55 -2.12 -24.80
N ASP A 96 13.17 -0.96 -24.91
CA ASP A 96 14.23 -0.53 -23.99
C ASP A 96 13.67 -0.32 -22.56
N GLU A 97 12.50 0.31 -22.42
CA GLU A 97 11.81 0.45 -21.15
C GLU A 97 11.45 -0.92 -20.52
N LEU A 98 10.96 -1.85 -21.33
CA LEU A 98 10.63 -3.20 -20.88
C LEU A 98 11.89 -3.95 -20.41
N LEU A 99 13.00 -3.85 -21.14
CA LEU A 99 14.28 -4.45 -20.74
C LEU A 99 14.76 -3.90 -19.40
N VAL A 100 14.73 -2.59 -19.20
CA VAL A 100 15.12 -1.96 -17.93
C VAL A 100 14.21 -2.43 -16.80
N ASN A 101 12.89 -2.41 -17.01
CA ASN A 101 11.90 -2.81 -16.00
C ASN A 101 12.06 -4.30 -15.62
N MET A 102 12.24 -5.17 -16.60
CA MET A 102 12.46 -6.61 -16.35
C MET A 102 13.78 -6.86 -15.62
N TRP A 103 14.85 -6.14 -15.99
CA TRP A 103 16.12 -6.24 -15.29
C TRP A 103 16.01 -5.74 -13.85
N MET A 104 15.40 -4.57 -13.63
CA MET A 104 15.14 -4.03 -12.27
C MET A 104 14.33 -5.00 -11.42
N LYS A 105 13.24 -5.55 -12.00
CA LYS A 105 12.45 -6.57 -11.31
C LYS A 105 13.29 -7.78 -10.93
N SER A 106 14.08 -8.30 -11.84
CA SER A 106 14.99 -9.43 -11.56
C SER A 106 15.96 -9.11 -10.42
N GLN A 107 16.51 -7.89 -10.35
CA GLN A 107 17.40 -7.50 -9.24
C GLN A 107 16.66 -7.46 -7.89
N MET A 108 15.42 -7.02 -7.89
CA MET A 108 14.56 -7.00 -6.69
C MET A 108 14.20 -8.42 -6.25
N ASP A 109 13.78 -9.27 -7.18
CA ASP A 109 13.38 -10.66 -6.90
C ASP A 109 14.58 -11.48 -6.36
N ASN A 110 15.78 -11.18 -6.85
CA ASN A 110 17.03 -11.82 -6.41
C ASN A 110 17.58 -11.25 -5.08
N ALA A 111 16.99 -10.20 -4.52
CA ALA A 111 17.39 -9.70 -3.23
C ALA A 111 16.95 -10.70 -2.13
N ILE A 112 17.92 -11.32 -1.47
CA ILE A 112 17.68 -12.31 -0.42
C ILE A 112 18.04 -11.68 0.92
N VAL A 113 17.09 -11.71 1.84
CA VAL A 113 17.30 -11.33 3.25
C VAL A 113 16.96 -12.55 4.09
N SER A 114 17.93 -13.05 4.84
CA SER A 114 17.73 -14.16 5.76
C SER A 114 16.92 -13.75 6.99
N ASP A 115 16.31 -14.73 7.65
CA ASP A 115 15.61 -14.50 8.93
C ASP A 115 16.56 -13.95 10.00
N SER A 116 17.81 -14.44 10.04
CA SER A 116 18.83 -13.97 10.97
C SER A 116 19.18 -12.49 10.77
N GLU A 117 19.28 -12.02 9.52
CA GLU A 117 19.51 -10.60 9.23
C GLU A 117 18.30 -9.74 9.65
N ALA A 118 17.09 -10.21 9.39
CA ALA A 118 15.89 -9.53 9.79
C ALA A 118 15.75 -9.43 11.31
N LYS A 119 16.09 -10.52 12.04
CA LYS A 119 16.08 -10.57 13.50
C LYS A 119 17.16 -9.66 14.10
N ALA A 120 18.38 -9.69 13.56
CA ALA A 120 19.45 -8.78 13.98
C ALA A 120 19.08 -7.30 13.76
N PHE A 121 18.40 -6.99 12.66
CA PHE A 121 17.87 -5.64 12.41
C PHE A 121 16.82 -5.24 13.44
N TYR A 122 15.89 -6.14 13.77
CA TYR A 122 14.88 -5.91 14.81
C TYR A 122 15.52 -5.61 16.15
N GLU A 123 16.45 -6.44 16.60
CA GLU A 123 17.15 -6.29 17.89
C GLU A 123 17.95 -4.99 17.95
N LYS A 124 18.71 -4.67 16.89
CA LYS A 124 19.49 -3.43 16.82
C LYS A 124 18.61 -2.17 16.78
N ASN A 125 17.36 -2.28 16.35
CA ASN A 125 16.44 -1.17 16.19
C ASN A 125 15.19 -1.32 17.08
N ALA A 126 15.30 -2.00 18.23
CA ALA A 126 14.16 -2.31 19.09
C ALA A 126 13.27 -1.11 19.41
N ALA A 127 13.86 0.07 19.60
CA ALA A 127 13.13 1.32 19.83
C ALA A 127 12.16 1.72 18.70
N LYS A 128 12.38 1.24 17.47
CA LYS A 128 11.47 1.50 16.33
C LYS A 128 10.24 0.60 16.33
N PHE A 129 10.25 -0.44 17.12
CA PHE A 129 9.22 -1.46 17.20
C PHE A 129 8.47 -1.42 18.55
N ILE A 130 8.38 -0.23 19.13
CA ILE A 130 7.60 -0.01 20.35
C ILE A 130 6.26 0.61 19.95
N GLU A 131 5.18 -0.07 20.31
CA GLU A 131 3.84 0.52 20.32
C GLU A 131 3.78 1.51 21.47
N LYS A 132 3.52 2.77 21.17
CA LYS A 132 3.45 3.83 22.18
C LYS A 132 2.28 3.57 23.12
N ALA A 133 2.49 3.92 24.39
CA ALA A 133 1.42 3.93 25.37
C ALA A 133 0.22 4.72 24.84
N SER A 134 -0.96 4.15 24.95
CA SER A 134 -2.21 4.73 24.47
C SER A 134 -3.32 4.59 25.50
N MET A 135 -4.37 5.39 25.36
CA MET A 135 -5.57 5.27 26.18
C MET A 135 -6.82 5.51 25.36
N HIS A 136 -7.91 4.90 25.78
CA HIS A 136 -9.25 5.19 25.30
C HIS A 136 -10.01 5.85 26.43
N ALA A 137 -10.51 7.06 26.21
CA ALA A 137 -11.21 7.83 27.21
C ALA A 137 -12.44 8.51 26.65
N ARG A 138 -13.34 8.88 27.56
CA ARG A 138 -14.49 9.74 27.30
C ARG A 138 -14.35 11.03 28.09
N HIS A 139 -14.97 12.11 27.62
CA HIS A 139 -15.07 13.32 28.38
C HIS A 139 -16.45 13.99 28.32
N ILE A 140 -16.75 14.78 29.34
CA ILE A 140 -17.87 15.72 29.36
C ILE A 140 -17.23 17.09 29.48
N LEU A 141 -17.43 17.97 28.47
CA LEU A 141 -16.96 19.35 28.50
C LEU A 141 -18.09 20.27 28.94
N LEU A 142 -17.81 21.15 29.89
CA LEU A 142 -18.77 22.05 30.51
C LEU A 142 -18.21 23.47 30.64
N ALA A 143 -19.05 24.47 30.63
CA ALA A 143 -18.64 25.87 30.69
C ALA A 143 -18.10 26.26 32.08
N THR A 144 -18.69 25.73 33.16
CA THR A 144 -18.38 26.13 34.52
C THR A 144 -17.81 24.99 35.36
N LYS A 145 -16.99 25.37 36.35
CA LYS A 145 -16.46 24.42 37.34
C LYS A 145 -17.59 23.76 38.15
N LYS A 146 -18.67 24.53 38.46
CA LYS A 146 -19.79 24.03 39.23
C LYS A 146 -20.54 22.91 38.50
N GLU A 147 -20.87 23.13 37.23
CA GLU A 147 -21.52 22.10 36.40
C GLU A 147 -20.70 20.83 36.33
N ALA A 148 -19.39 20.94 36.16
CA ALA A 148 -18.50 19.79 36.10
C ALA A 148 -18.44 19.05 37.46
N GLN A 149 -18.47 19.79 38.59
CA GLN A 149 -18.52 19.18 39.91
C GLN A 149 -19.84 18.45 40.12
N ASP A 150 -20.97 19.04 39.74
CA ASP A 150 -22.32 18.42 39.88
C ASP A 150 -22.40 17.09 39.09
N ILE A 151 -21.71 17.02 37.91
CA ILE A 151 -21.57 15.78 37.14
C ILE A 151 -20.75 14.74 37.92
N ILE A 152 -19.60 15.15 38.47
CA ILE A 152 -18.75 14.25 39.26
C ILE A 152 -19.50 13.69 40.44
N ASP A 153 -20.20 14.54 41.18
CA ASP A 153 -20.97 14.12 42.37
C ASP A 153 -22.09 13.14 42.01
N THR A 154 -22.73 13.31 40.83
CA THR A 154 -23.72 12.38 40.31
C THR A 154 -23.11 11.02 39.96
N LEU A 155 -21.87 11.01 39.42
CA LEU A 155 -21.18 9.80 38.95
C LEU A 155 -20.45 9.06 40.07
N LYS A 156 -19.96 9.77 41.08
CA LYS A 156 -19.11 9.26 42.16
C LYS A 156 -19.61 7.98 42.87
N PRO A 157 -20.94 7.81 43.15
CA PRO A 157 -21.43 6.59 43.81
C PRO A 157 -21.48 5.36 42.87
N LEU A 158 -21.33 5.55 41.57
CA LEU A 158 -21.48 4.51 40.56
C LEU A 158 -20.13 3.84 40.25
N LYS A 159 -20.16 2.57 39.79
CA LYS A 159 -19.01 1.79 39.38
C LYS A 159 -19.34 0.91 38.18
N GLY A 160 -18.31 0.45 37.46
CA GLY A 160 -18.44 -0.50 36.35
C GLY A 160 -19.39 -0.01 35.26
N GLU A 161 -20.22 -0.90 34.74
CA GLU A 161 -21.15 -0.60 33.64
C GLU A 161 -22.17 0.49 33.99
N ALA A 162 -22.63 0.56 35.24
CA ALA A 162 -23.54 1.60 35.66
C ALA A 162 -22.91 3.00 35.59
N LEU A 163 -21.66 3.14 35.98
CA LEU A 163 -20.88 4.36 35.84
C LEU A 163 -20.72 4.75 34.36
N LYS A 164 -20.28 3.80 33.51
CA LYS A 164 -20.09 4.03 32.07
C LYS A 164 -21.39 4.44 31.39
N ALA A 165 -22.48 3.72 31.62
CA ALA A 165 -23.78 4.03 31.01
C ALA A 165 -24.28 5.43 31.43
N LYS A 166 -24.17 5.77 32.72
CA LYS A 166 -24.55 7.08 33.22
C LYS A 166 -23.69 8.19 32.69
N PHE A 167 -22.38 7.96 32.57
CA PHE A 167 -21.41 8.90 31.95
C PHE A 167 -21.80 9.23 30.52
N ILE A 168 -22.05 8.19 29.70
CA ILE A 168 -22.48 8.33 28.30
C ILE A 168 -23.77 9.14 28.19
N ALA A 169 -24.75 8.83 29.01
CA ALA A 169 -26.04 9.56 29.05
C ALA A 169 -25.86 11.05 29.42
N LEU A 170 -25.01 11.33 30.40
CA LEU A 170 -24.71 12.72 30.81
C LEU A 170 -23.89 13.46 29.76
N ALA A 171 -22.95 12.79 29.11
CA ALA A 171 -22.20 13.36 28.01
C ALA A 171 -23.11 13.80 26.86
N LYS A 172 -24.06 12.92 26.44
CA LYS A 172 -25.03 13.24 25.39
C LYS A 172 -25.97 14.38 25.78
N ALA A 173 -26.33 14.48 27.04
CA ALA A 173 -27.32 15.44 27.52
C ALA A 173 -26.73 16.82 27.88
N LYS A 174 -25.46 16.87 28.32
CA LYS A 174 -24.90 18.07 28.95
C LYS A 174 -23.56 18.52 28.41
N SER A 175 -22.82 17.68 27.69
CA SER A 175 -21.52 18.07 27.17
C SER A 175 -21.66 19.08 26.03
N THR A 176 -20.85 20.13 26.09
CA THR A 176 -20.72 21.14 25.01
C THR A 176 -19.61 20.76 24.01
N GLY A 177 -18.90 19.66 24.23
CA GLY A 177 -17.82 19.20 23.37
C GLY A 177 -18.32 18.50 22.09
N PRO A 178 -17.50 18.42 21.04
CA PRO A 178 -17.88 17.83 19.75
C PRO A 178 -18.22 16.35 19.84
N SER A 179 -17.63 15.62 20.80
CA SER A 179 -17.92 14.19 21.01
C SER A 179 -19.20 13.92 21.86
N ALA A 180 -19.97 14.95 22.22
CA ALA A 180 -21.17 14.81 23.03
C ALA A 180 -22.15 13.76 22.47
N LYS A 181 -22.43 13.79 21.16
CA LYS A 181 -23.36 12.89 20.48
C LYS A 181 -22.93 11.43 20.58
N GLU A 182 -21.61 11.19 20.61
CA GLU A 182 -20.99 9.88 20.76
C GLU A 182 -20.77 9.49 22.24
N GLY A 183 -21.47 10.16 23.17
CA GLY A 183 -21.33 9.89 24.61
C GLY A 183 -19.97 10.29 25.17
N GLY A 184 -19.37 11.35 24.60
CA GLY A 184 -18.09 11.89 25.02
C GLY A 184 -16.87 11.12 24.51
N ASP A 185 -17.03 10.15 23.62
CA ASP A 185 -15.97 9.28 23.14
C ASP A 185 -14.87 10.07 22.40
N LEU A 186 -13.61 9.89 22.82
CA LEU A 186 -12.43 10.50 22.21
C LEU A 186 -11.64 9.50 21.37
N GLY A 187 -12.09 8.23 21.33
CA GLY A 187 -11.32 7.14 20.73
C GLY A 187 -10.02 6.86 21.48
N THR A 188 -9.13 6.14 20.79
CA THR A 188 -7.79 5.83 21.31
C THR A 188 -6.79 6.89 20.89
N PHE A 189 -6.03 7.42 21.85
CA PHE A 189 -5.00 8.43 21.63
C PHE A 189 -3.75 8.16 22.45
N THR A 190 -2.62 8.72 22.00
CA THR A 190 -1.31 8.63 22.67
C THR A 190 -1.02 9.91 23.47
N LYS A 191 -0.02 9.83 24.34
CA LYS A 191 0.46 10.99 25.11
C LYS A 191 0.91 12.10 24.16
N GLY A 192 0.39 13.31 24.35
CA GLY A 192 0.72 14.47 23.51
C GLY A 192 -0.31 14.80 22.42
N GLN A 193 -1.31 13.96 22.18
CA GLN A 193 -2.41 14.27 21.26
C GLN A 193 -3.52 15.11 21.89
N MET A 194 -3.53 15.24 23.22
CA MET A 194 -4.45 16.08 23.98
C MET A 194 -3.69 17.20 24.67
N VAL A 195 -4.41 18.27 25.06
CA VAL A 195 -3.83 19.38 25.82
C VAL A 195 -3.19 18.90 27.12
N PRO A 196 -2.07 19.53 27.57
CA PRO A 196 -1.28 19.02 28.68
C PRO A 196 -2.07 18.78 29.96
N GLU A 197 -2.99 19.68 30.31
CA GLU A 197 -3.79 19.60 31.53
C GLU A 197 -4.72 18.38 31.52
N PHE A 198 -5.37 18.13 30.38
CA PHE A 198 -6.20 16.94 30.17
C PHE A 198 -5.34 15.67 30.24
N SER A 199 -4.26 15.62 29.47
CA SER A 199 -3.35 14.47 29.40
C SER A 199 -2.82 14.08 30.76
N LYS A 200 -2.32 15.07 31.54
CA LYS A 200 -1.76 14.83 32.88
C LYS A 200 -2.73 14.10 33.80
N VAL A 201 -3.99 14.53 33.81
CA VAL A 201 -5.01 13.93 34.69
C VAL A 201 -5.49 12.61 34.13
N ALA A 202 -5.76 12.52 32.83
CA ALA A 202 -6.24 11.28 32.20
C ALA A 202 -5.24 10.12 32.38
N TRP A 203 -3.94 10.36 32.25
CA TRP A 203 -2.89 9.36 32.45
C TRP A 203 -2.75 8.88 33.89
N ALA A 204 -3.17 9.70 34.87
CA ALA A 204 -3.16 9.33 36.28
C ALA A 204 -4.37 8.47 36.70
N LEU A 205 -5.45 8.43 35.89
CA LEU A 205 -6.62 7.64 36.18
C LEU A 205 -6.34 6.13 36.05
N GLU A 206 -7.08 5.33 36.81
CA GLU A 206 -7.20 3.89 36.62
C GLU A 206 -8.30 3.55 35.62
N ASN A 207 -8.20 2.39 34.96
CA ASN A 207 -9.22 1.94 34.02
C ASN A 207 -10.59 1.82 34.72
N GLY A 208 -11.62 2.31 34.07
CA GLY A 208 -12.98 2.31 34.58
C GLY A 208 -13.28 3.40 35.61
N HIS A 209 -12.39 4.40 35.78
CA HIS A 209 -12.55 5.47 36.74
C HIS A 209 -12.76 6.83 36.09
N ILE A 210 -13.34 7.75 36.84
CA ILE A 210 -13.54 9.16 36.47
C ILE A 210 -12.59 10.08 37.25
N THR A 211 -12.42 11.29 36.76
CA THR A 211 -11.78 12.39 37.53
C THR A 211 -12.57 12.70 38.79
N THR A 212 -11.85 12.92 39.88
CA THR A 212 -12.45 13.30 41.19
C THR A 212 -12.70 14.80 41.35
N MET A 213 -12.10 15.60 40.43
CA MET A 213 -12.24 17.06 40.36
C MET A 213 -12.34 17.50 38.89
N PRO A 214 -13.03 18.63 38.62
CA PRO A 214 -13.05 19.22 37.29
C PRO A 214 -11.66 19.57 36.77
N VAL A 215 -11.33 19.14 35.51
CA VAL A 215 -10.07 19.45 34.85
C VAL A 215 -10.23 20.70 34.00
N LYS A 216 -9.57 21.80 34.38
CA LYS A 216 -9.61 23.05 33.62
C LYS A 216 -8.67 22.99 32.43
N THR A 217 -9.16 23.37 31.24
CA THR A 217 -8.38 23.63 30.03
C THR A 217 -8.83 24.95 29.40
N GLN A 218 -8.21 25.36 28.31
CA GLN A 218 -8.66 26.52 27.51
C GLN A 218 -10.09 26.37 26.96
N PHE A 219 -10.61 25.14 26.83
CA PHE A 219 -11.94 24.86 26.28
C PHE A 219 -13.05 24.89 27.35
N GLY A 220 -12.72 24.84 28.61
CA GLY A 220 -13.68 24.75 29.70
C GLY A 220 -13.25 23.79 30.80
N TYR A 221 -14.23 23.15 31.44
CA TYR A 221 -14.03 22.17 32.52
C TYR A 221 -14.43 20.77 32.04
N HIS A 222 -13.50 19.82 32.18
CA HIS A 222 -13.70 18.45 31.74
C HIS A 222 -13.94 17.52 32.93
N VAL A 223 -14.86 16.59 32.77
CA VAL A 223 -14.93 15.35 33.53
C VAL A 223 -14.49 14.25 32.61
N ILE A 224 -13.50 13.47 33.03
CA ILE A 224 -12.84 12.45 32.18
C ILE A 224 -13.18 11.07 32.75
N TYR A 225 -13.56 10.14 31.89
CA TYR A 225 -13.69 8.71 32.19
C TYR A 225 -12.66 7.94 31.38
N LEU A 226 -11.80 7.20 32.06
CA LEU A 226 -10.82 6.34 31.39
C LEU A 226 -11.42 4.96 31.17
N GLU A 227 -11.61 4.57 29.89
CA GLU A 227 -12.05 3.22 29.57
C GLU A 227 -10.91 2.22 29.72
N THR A 228 -9.82 2.45 28.99
CA THR A 228 -8.64 1.59 29.03
C THR A 228 -7.37 2.40 28.80
N LYS A 229 -6.25 1.95 29.35
CA LYS A 229 -4.92 2.40 28.97
C LYS A 229 -3.97 1.20 28.83
N SER A 230 -3.07 1.30 27.86
CA SER A 230 -1.96 0.37 27.65
C SER A 230 -0.64 1.10 27.84
N GLY A 231 0.32 0.43 28.44
CA GLY A 231 1.70 0.90 28.47
C GLY A 231 2.40 0.76 27.11
N GLU A 232 3.62 1.24 27.05
CA GLU A 232 4.49 0.93 25.91
C GLU A 232 4.80 -0.56 25.88
N THR A 233 4.63 -1.17 24.70
CA THR A 233 4.92 -2.59 24.50
C THR A 233 5.76 -2.79 23.26
N ALA A 234 6.74 -3.69 23.35
CA ALA A 234 7.51 -4.08 22.16
C ALA A 234 6.62 -4.89 21.22
N THR A 235 6.53 -4.46 19.98
CA THR A 235 5.85 -5.25 18.95
C THR A 235 6.68 -6.53 18.70
N PRO A 236 6.12 -7.73 18.88
CA PRO A 236 6.86 -8.97 18.69
C PRO A 236 7.45 -9.08 17.27
N TYR A 237 8.66 -9.64 17.17
CA TYR A 237 9.37 -9.83 15.89
C TYR A 237 8.48 -10.46 14.82
N GLU A 238 7.73 -11.49 15.15
CA GLU A 238 6.87 -12.21 14.21
C GLU A 238 5.80 -11.31 13.53
N LYS A 239 5.31 -10.30 14.25
CA LYS A 239 4.35 -9.33 13.68
C LYS A 239 4.98 -8.38 12.66
N VAL A 240 6.28 -8.11 12.79
CA VAL A 240 7.00 -7.12 11.96
C VAL A 240 8.00 -7.74 11.00
N LYS A 241 8.29 -9.03 11.12
CA LYS A 241 9.27 -9.79 10.32
C LYS A 241 9.14 -9.52 8.82
N ASN A 242 7.97 -9.72 8.23
CA ASN A 242 7.77 -9.54 6.79
C ASN A 242 8.00 -8.09 6.35
N LYS A 243 7.60 -7.13 7.17
CA LYS A 243 7.85 -5.70 6.93
C LYS A 243 9.34 -5.37 6.97
N ILE A 244 10.07 -5.95 7.92
CA ILE A 244 11.52 -5.80 8.05
C ILE A 244 12.21 -6.41 6.83
N ILE A 245 11.89 -7.64 6.44
CA ILE A 245 12.46 -8.32 5.27
C ILE A 245 12.24 -7.49 4.02
N THR A 246 11.02 -7.01 3.79
CA THR A 246 10.69 -6.16 2.63
C THR A 246 11.51 -4.87 2.63
N SER A 247 11.63 -4.21 3.77
CA SER A 247 12.42 -2.97 3.91
C SER A 247 13.91 -3.21 3.66
N LEU A 248 14.46 -4.31 4.16
CA LEU A 248 15.87 -4.67 3.95
C LEU A 248 16.15 -5.04 2.49
N LYS A 249 15.26 -5.81 1.84
CA LYS A 249 15.35 -6.10 0.40
C LYS A 249 15.34 -4.82 -0.43
N GLN A 250 14.44 -3.90 -0.13
CA GLN A 250 14.38 -2.60 -0.81
C GLN A 250 15.68 -1.80 -0.63
N LYS A 251 16.23 -1.81 0.57
CA LYS A 251 17.52 -1.15 0.85
C LYS A 251 18.68 -1.80 0.07
N GLN A 252 18.79 -3.13 0.09
CA GLN A 252 19.80 -3.87 -0.67
C GLN A 252 19.69 -3.58 -2.17
N PHE A 253 18.45 -3.60 -2.70
CA PHE A 253 18.17 -3.26 -4.09
C PHE A 253 18.63 -1.85 -4.42
N THR A 254 18.26 -0.84 -3.63
CA THR A 254 18.66 0.56 -3.87
C THR A 254 20.17 0.73 -3.90
N VAL A 255 20.89 0.13 -2.93
CA VAL A 255 22.36 0.16 -2.89
C VAL A 255 22.93 -0.48 -4.14
N LYS A 256 22.49 -1.70 -4.49
CA LYS A 256 22.97 -2.42 -5.68
C LYS A 256 22.76 -1.64 -6.96
N ILE A 257 21.57 -1.04 -7.16
CA ILE A 257 21.29 -0.26 -8.37
C ILE A 257 22.18 0.98 -8.45
N THR A 258 22.39 1.66 -7.31
CA THR A 258 23.28 2.81 -7.25
C THR A 258 24.72 2.44 -7.63
N ASP A 259 25.23 1.34 -7.10
CA ASP A 259 26.60 0.87 -7.37
C ASP A 259 26.76 0.44 -8.83
N VAL A 260 25.81 -0.33 -9.38
CA VAL A 260 25.79 -0.74 -10.79
C VAL A 260 25.72 0.49 -11.70
N ALA A 261 24.86 1.45 -11.39
CA ALA A 261 24.76 2.69 -12.18
C ALA A 261 26.06 3.48 -12.17
N LYS A 262 26.74 3.58 -11.03
CA LYS A 262 28.07 4.23 -10.91
C LYS A 262 29.11 3.51 -11.73
N GLU A 263 29.17 2.18 -11.63
CA GLU A 263 30.12 1.36 -12.40
C GLU A 263 29.90 1.51 -13.90
N LEU A 264 28.65 1.43 -14.36
CA LEU A 264 28.32 1.57 -15.79
C LEU A 264 28.66 2.97 -16.32
N LYS A 265 28.36 4.03 -15.55
CA LYS A 265 28.71 5.42 -15.92
C LYS A 265 30.21 5.59 -16.04
N ASN A 266 31.03 4.97 -15.18
CA ASN A 266 32.47 5.06 -15.23
C ASN A 266 33.09 4.35 -16.47
N LYS A 267 32.39 3.34 -16.99
CA LYS A 267 32.82 2.59 -18.20
C LYS A 267 32.24 3.16 -19.48
N ALA A 268 31.23 3.98 -19.43
CA ALA A 268 30.55 4.53 -20.61
C ALA A 268 31.29 5.76 -21.14
N LYS A 269 31.31 5.91 -22.48
CA LYS A 269 31.68 7.17 -23.09
C LYS A 269 30.46 8.10 -23.08
N ILE A 270 30.44 9.02 -22.14
CA ILE A 270 29.37 10.00 -21.99
C ILE A 270 29.84 11.33 -22.54
N VAL A 271 29.08 11.89 -23.48
CA VAL A 271 29.29 13.26 -24.00
C VAL A 271 28.08 14.07 -23.57
N ASP A 272 28.30 15.05 -22.69
CA ASP A 272 27.24 15.89 -22.16
C ASP A 272 27.12 17.19 -22.95
N MET A 273 26.18 17.21 -23.89
CA MET A 273 25.95 18.38 -24.74
C MET A 273 25.18 19.51 -24.02
N THR A 274 24.70 19.27 -22.80
CA THR A 274 23.98 20.31 -22.04
C THR A 274 24.94 21.32 -21.40
N LEU A 275 26.20 20.98 -21.22
CA LEU A 275 27.24 21.84 -20.64
C LEU A 275 27.90 22.74 -21.70
N GLU A 276 27.93 22.35 -22.96
CA GLU A 276 28.55 23.13 -24.04
C GLU A 276 27.75 24.38 -24.45
N ALA A 277 26.44 24.41 -24.17
CA ALA A 277 25.57 25.53 -24.54
C ALA A 277 25.82 26.81 -23.71
N ASN A 278 26.54 26.75 -22.60
CA ASN A 278 26.81 27.89 -21.73
C ASN A 278 28.15 28.60 -21.98
N GLU A 279 29.06 28.02 -22.76
CA GLU A 279 30.36 28.67 -23.05
C GLU A 279 30.34 29.59 -24.28
N THR A 280 29.30 29.52 -25.13
CA THR A 280 29.19 30.37 -26.32
C THR A 280 28.45 31.69 -26.12
N LYS A 281 28.12 32.06 -24.84
CA LYS A 281 27.51 33.34 -24.49
C LYS A 281 28.37 34.12 -23.50
N LYS A 282 29.63 34.36 -23.86
CA LYS A 282 30.44 35.43 -23.24
C LYS A 282 31.04 36.30 -24.30
#